data_587a0ea3fa58593f964501196b296149
#
_entry.id   587a0ea3fa58593f964501196b296149
#
_cell.length_a   1.000
_cell.length_b   1.000
_cell.length_c   1.000
_cell.angle_alpha   90.00
_cell.angle_beta   90.00
_cell.angle_gamma   90.00
#
_symmetry.space_group_name_H-M   'P 1'
#
loop_
_entity.id
_entity.type
_entity.pdbx_description
1 polymer ?
#
loop_
_entity_poly.entity_id
_entity_poly.type
_entity_poly.pdbx_seq_one_letter_code
_entity_poly.pdbx_strand_id
1 'polypeptide(L)'
;MDYAKELLEQSGWKDTDGDGIREKDGNKLAFHLMYFAGDSMRQAVAMSVANQAKENLGFDITVEGVSEDDTIKRMFSEPMIMGWGSDSPMTSYMLFHSSNAGKTDWYNPEFYMSDKTDEYLDKAMNSLTIEDSYEWWQKAQWDGETGTSMKGEAPWAFFVNMTHLYYVKDGLNIGNQRIHAHGQAWPLIANLAEWSWE
;
A
#
# COMPACT_ATOMS: atom_id res chain seq x y z
N MET A 1 -18.75 2.74 -6.56
CA MET A 1 -19.26 1.57 -5.79
C MET A 1 -19.92 0.54 -6.72
N ASP A 2 -20.77 0.95 -7.66
CA ASP A 2 -21.47 0.02 -8.55
C ASP A 2 -20.54 -0.84 -9.43
N TYR A 3 -19.50 -0.22 -9.97
CA TYR A 3 -18.47 -0.95 -10.72
C TYR A 3 -17.78 -2.06 -9.92
N ALA A 4 -17.49 -1.82 -8.63
CA ALA A 4 -16.91 -2.86 -7.77
C ALA A 4 -17.86 -4.04 -7.55
N LYS A 5 -19.17 -3.75 -7.38
CA LYS A 5 -20.20 -4.79 -7.29
C LYS A 5 -20.29 -5.59 -8.58
N GLU A 6 -20.27 -4.90 -9.72
CA GLU A 6 -20.31 -5.54 -11.03
C GLU A 6 -19.10 -6.48 -11.24
N LEU A 7 -17.90 -6.06 -10.88
CA LEU A 7 -16.70 -6.91 -10.96
C LEU A 7 -16.80 -8.16 -10.07
N LEU A 8 -17.33 -8.01 -8.87
CA LEU A 8 -17.57 -9.16 -7.97
C LEU A 8 -18.56 -10.15 -8.58
N GLU A 9 -19.68 -9.65 -9.11
CA GLU A 9 -20.71 -10.45 -9.80
C GLU A 9 -20.12 -11.19 -11.01
N GLN A 10 -19.39 -10.48 -11.88
CA GLN A 10 -18.74 -11.05 -13.06
C GLN A 10 -17.70 -12.10 -12.69
N SER A 11 -17.02 -11.91 -11.55
CA SER A 11 -16.04 -12.86 -11.01
C SER A 11 -16.68 -14.03 -10.27
N GLY A 12 -18.01 -14.08 -10.15
CA GLY A 12 -18.77 -15.15 -9.54
C GLY A 12 -18.96 -15.04 -8.02
N TRP A 13 -18.57 -13.94 -7.40
CA TRP A 13 -18.81 -13.67 -5.99
C TRP A 13 -20.24 -13.12 -5.79
N LYS A 14 -21.11 -13.88 -5.13
CA LYS A 14 -22.51 -13.55 -4.91
C LYS A 14 -22.95 -13.92 -3.50
N ASP A 15 -23.86 -13.18 -2.93
CA ASP A 15 -24.56 -13.55 -1.70
C ASP A 15 -25.71 -14.49 -2.09
N THR A 16 -25.53 -15.78 -1.89
CA THR A 16 -26.49 -16.81 -2.33
C THR A 16 -27.38 -17.34 -1.19
N ASP A 17 -26.94 -17.16 0.06
CA ASP A 17 -27.71 -17.57 1.25
C ASP A 17 -28.45 -16.38 1.93
N GLY A 18 -28.18 -15.16 1.52
CA GLY A 18 -28.87 -13.95 1.97
C GLY A 18 -28.37 -13.43 3.33
N ASP A 19 -27.19 -13.83 3.77
CA ASP A 19 -26.60 -13.37 5.02
C ASP A 19 -25.82 -12.04 4.90
N GLY A 20 -25.72 -11.52 3.69
CA GLY A 20 -25.06 -10.26 3.36
C GLY A 20 -23.56 -10.40 3.06
N ILE A 21 -23.00 -11.60 3.14
CA ILE A 21 -21.61 -11.90 2.78
C ILE A 21 -21.60 -12.67 1.47
N ARG A 22 -20.71 -12.27 0.56
CA ARG A 22 -20.57 -12.95 -0.72
C ARG A 22 -19.81 -14.25 -0.59
N GLU A 23 -20.21 -15.24 -1.38
CA GLU A 23 -19.50 -16.50 -1.49
C GLU A 23 -19.25 -16.89 -2.95
N LYS A 24 -18.24 -17.74 -3.15
CA LYS A 24 -17.92 -18.38 -4.42
C LYS A 24 -17.38 -19.77 -4.17
N ASP A 25 -17.88 -20.76 -4.90
CA ASP A 25 -17.47 -22.16 -4.79
C ASP A 25 -17.52 -22.71 -3.34
N GLY A 26 -18.53 -22.28 -2.57
CA GLY A 26 -18.71 -22.66 -1.17
C GLY A 26 -17.83 -21.92 -0.16
N ASN A 27 -17.02 -20.98 -0.60
CA ASN A 27 -16.17 -20.18 0.28
C ASN A 27 -16.73 -18.76 0.44
N LYS A 28 -16.87 -18.30 1.69
CA LYS A 28 -17.24 -16.92 1.97
C LYS A 28 -16.08 -15.96 1.63
N LEU A 29 -16.44 -14.77 1.19
CA LEU A 29 -15.48 -13.68 0.97
C LEU A 29 -15.08 -13.09 2.33
N ALA A 30 -14.31 -13.88 3.07
CA ALA A 30 -13.89 -13.61 4.44
C ALA A 30 -12.38 -13.80 4.61
N PHE A 31 -11.73 -12.85 5.28
CA PHE A 31 -10.29 -12.94 5.56
C PHE A 31 -9.90 -12.04 6.74
N HIS A 32 -8.68 -12.23 7.23
CA HIS A 32 -8.08 -11.35 8.23
C HIS A 32 -7.33 -10.21 7.55
N LEU A 33 -7.51 -9.00 8.06
CA LEU A 33 -6.74 -7.82 7.65
C LEU A 33 -5.87 -7.39 8.82
N MET A 34 -4.57 -7.60 8.69
CA MET A 34 -3.61 -7.32 9.75
C MET A 34 -3.18 -5.85 9.76
N TYR A 35 -2.78 -5.38 10.94
CA TYR A 35 -2.04 -4.14 11.14
C TYR A 35 -1.05 -4.31 12.30
N PHE A 36 -0.01 -3.50 12.41
CA PHE A 36 0.93 -3.56 13.54
C PHE A 36 0.24 -3.17 14.84
N ALA A 37 0.27 -4.08 15.82
CA ALA A 37 -0.30 -3.83 17.15
C ALA A 37 0.29 -2.55 17.77
N GLY A 38 -0.61 -1.70 18.29
CA GLY A 38 -0.22 -0.38 18.84
C GLY A 38 -0.22 0.77 17.83
N ASP A 39 -0.36 0.52 16.54
CA ASP A 39 -0.55 1.55 15.53
C ASP A 39 -2.03 1.91 15.39
N SER A 40 -2.46 2.91 16.16
CA SER A 40 -3.87 3.35 16.19
C SER A 40 -4.36 3.91 14.86
N MET A 41 -3.45 4.46 14.04
CA MET A 41 -3.80 5.03 12.74
C MET A 41 -4.08 3.92 11.71
N ARG A 42 -3.18 2.92 11.63
CA ARG A 42 -3.41 1.75 10.78
C ARG A 42 -4.62 0.95 11.23
N GLN A 43 -4.86 0.84 12.53
CA GLN A 43 -6.08 0.26 13.08
C GLN A 43 -7.33 0.97 12.58
N ALA A 44 -7.37 2.30 12.65
CA ALA A 44 -8.52 3.08 12.20
C ALA A 44 -8.78 2.91 10.69
N VAL A 45 -7.72 2.89 9.88
CA VAL A 45 -7.84 2.63 8.43
C VAL A 45 -8.37 1.21 8.19
N ALA A 46 -7.81 0.19 8.84
CA ALA A 46 -8.24 -1.20 8.67
C ALA A 46 -9.72 -1.38 9.04
N MET A 47 -10.14 -0.81 10.17
CA MET A 47 -11.55 -0.87 10.61
C MET A 47 -12.48 -0.13 9.63
N SER A 48 -12.05 1.02 9.12
CA SER A 48 -12.85 1.76 8.12
C SER A 48 -13.01 0.97 6.84
N VAL A 49 -11.93 0.34 6.36
CA VAL A 49 -11.96 -0.55 5.18
C VAL A 49 -12.89 -1.73 5.41
N ALA A 50 -12.74 -2.44 6.54
CA ALA A 50 -13.58 -3.59 6.88
C ALA A 50 -15.08 -3.25 6.93
N ASN A 51 -15.43 -2.15 7.61
CA ASN A 51 -16.82 -1.72 7.71
C ASN A 51 -17.41 -1.35 6.36
N GLN A 52 -16.70 -0.54 5.57
CA GLN A 52 -17.19 -0.12 4.24
C GLN A 52 -17.27 -1.29 3.25
N ALA A 53 -16.32 -2.23 3.32
CA ALA A 53 -16.34 -3.42 2.48
C ALA A 53 -17.51 -4.34 2.84
N LYS A 54 -17.80 -4.49 4.13
CA LYS A 54 -18.96 -5.26 4.59
C LYS A 54 -20.27 -4.63 4.14
N GLU A 55 -20.47 -3.36 4.47
CA GLU A 55 -21.73 -2.64 4.17
C GLU A 55 -22.03 -2.52 2.68
N ASN A 56 -21.02 -2.33 1.87
CA ASN A 56 -21.21 -2.00 0.46
C ASN A 56 -20.93 -3.16 -0.49
N LEU A 57 -20.07 -4.11 -0.12
CA LEU A 57 -19.56 -5.13 -1.04
C LEU A 57 -19.73 -6.56 -0.55
N GLY A 58 -20.20 -6.77 0.69
CA GLY A 58 -20.41 -8.10 1.24
C GLY A 58 -19.13 -8.88 1.56
N PHE A 59 -18.09 -8.17 2.07
CA PHE A 59 -16.90 -8.81 2.63
C PHE A 59 -17.05 -9.03 4.13
N ASP A 60 -16.49 -10.09 4.65
CA ASP A 60 -16.35 -10.30 6.10
C ASP A 60 -14.87 -10.23 6.47
N ILE A 61 -14.43 -9.03 6.87
CA ILE A 61 -13.03 -8.74 7.18
C ILE A 61 -12.86 -8.65 8.68
N THR A 62 -12.08 -9.58 9.26
CA THR A 62 -11.64 -9.53 10.64
C THR A 62 -10.37 -8.69 10.76
N VAL A 63 -10.44 -7.56 11.47
CA VAL A 63 -9.27 -6.69 11.68
C VAL A 63 -8.48 -7.19 12.89
N GLU A 64 -7.18 -7.41 12.70
CA GLU A 64 -6.31 -8.00 13.73
C GLU A 64 -5.00 -7.19 13.90
N GLY A 65 -4.73 -6.77 15.15
CA GLY A 65 -3.45 -6.18 15.52
C GLY A 65 -2.43 -7.27 15.87
N VAL A 66 -1.35 -7.34 15.11
CA VAL A 66 -0.32 -8.38 15.21
C VAL A 66 1.05 -7.82 15.56
N SER A 67 1.92 -8.64 16.14
CA SER A 67 3.33 -8.30 16.34
C SER A 67 4.09 -8.29 15.01
N GLU A 68 5.26 -7.67 14.98
CA GLU A 68 6.14 -7.70 13.81
C GLU A 68 6.53 -9.13 13.44
N ASP A 69 6.90 -9.94 14.42
CA ASP A 69 7.25 -11.36 14.22
C ASP A 69 6.10 -12.18 13.63
N ASP A 70 4.87 -11.93 14.04
CA ASP A 70 3.71 -12.62 13.50
C ASP A 70 3.35 -12.10 12.11
N THR A 71 3.57 -10.80 11.86
CA THR A 71 3.43 -10.24 10.52
C THR A 71 4.35 -10.97 9.53
N ILE A 72 5.63 -11.08 9.83
CA ILE A 72 6.62 -11.75 8.97
C ILE A 72 6.21 -13.19 8.63
N LYS A 73 5.62 -13.91 9.58
CA LYS A 73 5.16 -15.28 9.36
C LYS A 73 3.92 -15.40 8.46
N ARG A 74 3.07 -14.37 8.45
CA ARG A 74 1.74 -14.39 7.82
C ARG A 74 1.62 -13.52 6.57
N MET A 75 2.54 -12.58 6.33
CA MET A 75 2.46 -11.57 5.28
C MET A 75 2.40 -12.14 3.85
N PHE A 76 2.82 -13.38 3.65
CA PHE A 76 2.73 -14.06 2.36
C PHE A 76 1.39 -14.75 2.11
N SER A 77 0.49 -14.77 3.08
CA SER A 77 -0.80 -15.45 3.00
C SER A 77 -1.99 -14.62 3.43
N GLU A 78 -1.76 -13.53 4.15
CA GLU A 78 -2.82 -12.68 4.70
C GLU A 78 -2.53 -11.21 4.40
N PRO A 79 -3.54 -10.43 3.98
CA PRO A 79 -3.38 -9.02 3.70
C PRO A 79 -3.12 -8.21 4.97
N MET A 80 -2.37 -7.14 4.83
CA MET A 80 -2.11 -6.21 5.92
C MET A 80 -2.15 -4.75 5.47
N ILE A 81 -2.46 -3.86 6.40
CA ILE A 81 -2.31 -2.42 6.20
C ILE A 81 -0.84 -2.05 6.38
N MET A 82 -0.22 -1.69 5.27
CA MET A 82 1.16 -1.22 5.23
C MET A 82 1.25 0.23 4.76
N GLY A 83 2.35 0.88 5.06
CA GLY A 83 2.74 2.15 4.49
C GLY A 83 4.16 2.05 3.98
N TRP A 84 4.38 2.57 2.80
CA TRP A 84 5.69 2.66 2.20
C TRP A 84 5.95 4.10 1.76
N GLY A 85 7.14 4.59 2.02
CA GLY A 85 7.58 5.89 1.56
C GLY A 85 9.05 5.83 1.18
N SER A 86 9.43 6.50 0.11
CA SER A 86 10.80 6.53 -0.36
C SER A 86 11.07 7.80 -1.15
N ASP A 87 12.30 8.27 -1.08
CA ASP A 87 12.81 9.36 -1.91
C ASP A 87 13.30 8.85 -3.28
N SER A 88 13.19 7.55 -3.53
CA SER A 88 13.66 6.92 -4.76
C SER A 88 12.62 5.97 -5.37
N PRO A 89 12.38 6.02 -6.67
CA PRO A 89 11.51 5.06 -7.37
C PRO A 89 12.06 3.62 -7.35
N MET A 90 13.34 3.41 -6.96
CA MET A 90 13.93 2.09 -6.75
C MET A 90 13.12 1.23 -5.77
N THR A 91 12.36 1.83 -4.86
CA THR A 91 11.43 1.11 -3.99
C THR A 91 10.41 0.31 -4.78
N SER A 92 9.96 0.81 -5.94
CA SER A 92 9.06 0.05 -6.82
C SER A 92 9.72 -1.23 -7.36
N TYR A 93 11.01 -1.21 -7.64
CA TYR A 93 11.75 -2.41 -8.01
C TYR A 93 11.78 -3.42 -6.85
N MET A 94 12.08 -2.96 -5.65
CA MET A 94 12.13 -3.83 -4.46
C MET A 94 10.78 -4.48 -4.17
N LEU A 95 9.69 -3.73 -4.32
CA LEU A 95 8.35 -4.18 -3.97
C LEU A 95 7.67 -5.01 -5.05
N PHE A 96 7.96 -4.78 -6.33
CA PHE A 96 7.15 -5.34 -7.41
C PHE A 96 7.92 -6.19 -8.43
N HIS A 97 9.27 -6.18 -8.42
CA HIS A 97 10.01 -7.04 -9.32
C HIS A 97 9.93 -8.51 -8.87
N SER A 98 9.55 -9.41 -9.77
CA SER A 98 9.33 -10.84 -9.47
C SER A 98 10.56 -11.52 -8.85
N SER A 99 11.76 -11.08 -9.21
CA SER A 99 12.99 -11.63 -8.66
C SER A 99 13.14 -11.43 -7.14
N ASN A 100 12.34 -10.57 -6.51
CA ASN A 100 12.34 -10.32 -5.07
C ASN A 100 11.32 -11.18 -4.31
N ALA A 101 10.37 -11.80 -4.99
CA ALA A 101 9.34 -12.62 -4.38
C ALA A 101 9.93 -13.74 -3.51
N GLY A 102 9.54 -13.77 -2.25
CA GLY A 102 9.97 -14.78 -1.28
C GLY A 102 11.45 -14.74 -0.88
N LYS A 103 12.20 -13.69 -1.24
CA LYS A 103 13.63 -13.59 -0.89
C LYS A 103 13.90 -12.90 0.43
N THR A 104 13.12 -11.88 0.75
CA THR A 104 13.24 -11.14 2.01
C THR A 104 11.85 -10.77 2.51
N ASP A 105 11.73 -10.52 3.81
CA ASP A 105 10.45 -10.32 4.47
C ASP A 105 9.72 -9.13 3.91
N TRP A 106 10.13 -8.12 3.43
CA TRP A 106 9.38 -6.94 3.02
C TRP A 106 9.42 -6.65 1.52
N TYR A 107 10.04 -7.53 0.72
CA TYR A 107 10.20 -7.34 -0.71
C TYR A 107 9.27 -8.27 -1.47
N ASN A 108 8.41 -7.68 -2.30
CA ASN A 108 7.40 -8.39 -3.06
C ASN A 108 6.67 -9.47 -2.23
N PRO A 109 6.10 -9.10 -1.07
CA PRO A 109 5.47 -10.07 -0.17
C PRO A 109 4.19 -10.67 -0.76
N GLU A 110 3.57 -10.00 -1.68
CA GLU A 110 2.38 -10.42 -2.43
C GLU A 110 2.68 -11.41 -3.55
N PHE A 111 3.95 -11.75 -3.78
CA PHE A 111 4.38 -12.61 -4.88
C PHE A 111 3.88 -12.13 -6.25
N TYR A 112 3.87 -10.83 -6.46
CA TYR A 112 3.51 -10.26 -7.75
C TYR A 112 4.49 -10.71 -8.83
N MET A 113 3.95 -11.25 -9.93
CA MET A 113 4.70 -11.83 -11.05
C MET A 113 4.17 -11.25 -12.35
N SER A 114 4.96 -10.42 -13.01
CA SER A 114 4.60 -9.82 -14.29
C SER A 114 5.86 -9.58 -15.12
N ASP A 115 6.08 -10.40 -16.14
CA ASP A 115 7.24 -10.29 -17.04
C ASP A 115 7.33 -8.88 -17.66
N LYS A 116 6.18 -8.27 -17.93
CA LYS A 116 6.10 -6.95 -18.53
C LYS A 116 6.51 -5.85 -17.57
N THR A 117 6.05 -5.93 -16.34
CA THR A 117 6.46 -5.00 -15.28
C THR A 117 7.95 -5.15 -14.97
N ASP A 118 8.45 -6.39 -14.89
CA ASP A 118 9.88 -6.69 -14.69
C ASP A 118 10.74 -6.07 -15.78
N GLU A 119 10.34 -6.22 -17.06
CA GLU A 119 11.02 -5.59 -18.19
C GLU A 119 11.16 -4.07 -18.01
N TYR A 120 10.09 -3.40 -17.58
CA TYR A 120 10.10 -1.96 -17.36
C TYR A 120 10.96 -1.56 -16.15
N LEU A 121 10.85 -2.30 -15.05
CA LEU A 121 11.65 -2.06 -13.85
C LEU A 121 13.14 -2.25 -14.14
N ASP A 122 13.51 -3.28 -14.91
CA ASP A 122 14.89 -3.52 -15.32
C ASP A 122 15.42 -2.40 -16.21
N LYS A 123 14.63 -1.93 -17.18
CA LYS A 123 15.01 -0.79 -18.01
C LYS A 123 15.21 0.49 -17.20
N ALA A 124 14.33 0.74 -16.25
CA ALA A 124 14.45 1.87 -15.34
C ALA A 124 15.73 1.81 -14.51
N MET A 125 16.02 0.66 -13.92
CA MET A 125 17.23 0.45 -13.12
C MET A 125 18.54 0.53 -13.93
N ASN A 126 18.50 0.16 -15.20
CA ASN A 126 19.68 0.17 -16.07
C ASN A 126 19.78 1.43 -16.93
N SER A 127 18.93 2.44 -16.74
CA SER A 127 19.03 3.73 -17.44
C SER A 127 20.30 4.47 -17.04
N LEU A 128 20.91 5.16 -18.00
CA LEU A 128 22.16 5.88 -17.77
C LEU A 128 21.98 7.18 -16.96
N THR A 129 20.81 7.79 -17.06
CA THR A 129 20.43 8.99 -16.30
C THR A 129 19.10 8.78 -15.59
N ILE A 130 18.84 9.60 -14.58
CA ILE A 130 17.54 9.57 -13.87
C ILE A 130 16.41 9.94 -14.83
N GLU A 131 16.62 10.93 -15.69
CA GLU A 131 15.65 11.41 -16.68
C GLU A 131 15.26 10.30 -17.65
N ASP A 132 16.21 9.51 -18.14
CA ASP A 132 15.96 8.36 -19.03
C ASP A 132 15.16 7.25 -18.33
N SER A 133 15.24 7.17 -17.01
CA SER A 133 14.50 6.17 -16.24
C SER A 133 13.02 6.49 -16.03
N TYR A 134 12.61 7.77 -16.14
CA TYR A 134 11.25 8.20 -15.78
C TYR A 134 10.17 7.51 -16.62
N GLU A 135 10.38 7.37 -17.92
CA GLU A 135 9.44 6.69 -18.81
C GLU A 135 9.19 5.25 -18.35
N TRP A 136 10.25 4.55 -17.96
CA TRP A 136 10.16 3.14 -17.56
C TRP A 136 9.49 2.96 -16.19
N TRP A 137 9.78 3.84 -15.23
CA TRP A 137 9.06 3.85 -13.95
C TRP A 137 7.57 4.13 -14.13
N GLN A 138 7.20 5.02 -15.05
CA GLN A 138 5.80 5.30 -15.37
C GLN A 138 5.13 4.09 -16.03
N LYS A 139 5.78 3.45 -16.98
CA LYS A 139 5.27 2.25 -17.64
C LYS A 139 5.12 1.06 -16.70
N ALA A 140 6.04 0.89 -15.74
CA ALA A 140 5.91 -0.14 -14.70
C ALA A 140 4.68 0.07 -13.83
N GLN A 141 4.25 1.31 -13.65
CA GLN A 141 3.00 1.61 -12.94
C GLN A 141 1.77 1.44 -13.84
N TRP A 142 1.84 1.93 -15.08
CA TRP A 142 0.74 1.83 -16.05
C TRP A 142 1.23 2.15 -17.47
N ASP A 143 1.19 1.18 -18.37
CA ASP A 143 1.60 1.34 -19.77
C ASP A 143 0.42 1.55 -20.74
N GLY A 144 -0.81 1.58 -20.22
CA GLY A 144 -2.06 1.63 -20.98
C GLY A 144 -2.85 0.33 -20.94
N GLU A 145 -2.23 -0.78 -20.56
CA GLU A 145 -2.82 -2.12 -20.52
C GLU A 145 -2.52 -2.86 -19.21
N THR A 146 -1.29 -2.80 -18.72
CA THR A 146 -0.82 -3.50 -17.52
C THR A 146 0.01 -2.59 -16.61
N GLY A 147 0.47 -3.10 -15.48
CA GLY A 147 1.32 -2.44 -14.49
C GLY A 147 0.75 -2.45 -13.07
N THR A 148 1.53 -1.95 -12.12
CA THR A 148 1.24 -2.08 -10.68
C THR A 148 0.14 -1.16 -10.15
N SER A 149 -0.34 -0.19 -10.94
CA SER A 149 -1.39 0.72 -10.49
C SER A 149 -2.76 0.05 -10.36
N MET A 150 -3.69 0.74 -9.70
CA MET A 150 -5.10 0.31 -9.56
C MET A 150 -5.85 0.17 -10.89
N LYS A 151 -5.30 0.70 -11.99
CA LYS A 151 -5.85 0.54 -13.35
C LYS A 151 -5.34 -0.72 -14.04
N GLY A 152 -4.20 -1.22 -13.59
CA GLY A 152 -3.56 -2.40 -14.12
C GLY A 152 -3.85 -3.64 -13.26
N GLU A 153 -2.81 -4.33 -12.86
CA GLU A 153 -2.89 -5.61 -12.15
C GLU A 153 -3.15 -5.43 -10.63
N ALA A 154 -3.02 -4.21 -10.12
CA ALA A 154 -3.37 -3.80 -8.77
C ALA A 154 -2.87 -4.77 -7.67
N PRO A 155 -1.56 -5.11 -7.60
CA PRO A 155 -1.04 -5.98 -6.54
C PRO A 155 -1.30 -5.43 -5.15
N TRP A 156 -1.46 -4.12 -5.03
CA TRP A 156 -1.82 -3.41 -3.81
C TRP A 156 -3.09 -2.59 -3.98
N ALA A 157 -3.91 -2.56 -2.94
CA ALA A 157 -5.00 -1.60 -2.83
C ALA A 157 -4.47 -0.30 -2.17
N PHE A 158 -4.23 0.74 -2.97
CA PHE A 158 -3.76 2.04 -2.49
C PHE A 158 -4.94 2.83 -1.90
N PHE A 159 -4.92 3.08 -0.58
CA PHE A 159 -6.03 3.74 0.11
C PHE A 159 -5.84 5.25 0.27
N VAL A 160 -4.76 5.66 0.94
CA VAL A 160 -4.53 7.05 1.34
C VAL A 160 -3.05 7.40 1.36
N ASN A 161 -2.75 8.69 1.09
CA ASN A 161 -1.47 9.27 1.46
C ASN A 161 -1.61 9.88 2.86
N MET A 162 -0.77 9.42 3.79
CA MET A 162 -0.79 9.88 5.17
C MET A 162 -0.16 11.25 5.29
N THR A 163 -0.83 12.16 5.99
CA THR A 163 -0.28 13.48 6.32
C THR A 163 0.16 13.48 7.77
N HIS A 164 1.40 13.90 8.01
CA HIS A 164 1.91 14.12 9.36
C HIS A 164 1.55 15.51 9.83
N LEU A 165 0.94 15.62 11.00
CA LEU A 165 0.55 16.86 11.62
C LEU A 165 1.49 17.15 12.79
N TYR A 166 2.01 18.36 12.84
CA TYR A 166 2.86 18.85 13.92
C TYR A 166 2.24 20.08 14.54
N TYR A 167 2.34 20.16 15.85
CA TYR A 167 1.93 21.33 16.61
C TYR A 167 3.19 22.01 17.16
N VAL A 168 3.37 23.26 16.80
CA VAL A 168 4.48 24.08 17.31
C VAL A 168 3.94 25.19 18.20
N LYS A 169 4.75 25.63 19.16
CA LYS A 169 4.38 26.73 20.05
C LYS A 169 4.35 28.03 19.26
N ASP A 170 3.38 28.91 19.57
CA ASP A 170 3.30 30.22 18.98
C ASP A 170 4.60 31.00 19.21
N GLY A 171 5.06 31.69 18.16
CA GLY A 171 6.33 32.44 18.16
C GLY A 171 7.55 31.54 17.87
N LEU A 172 7.40 30.23 17.70
CA LEU A 172 8.49 29.39 17.23
C LEU A 172 8.49 29.30 15.70
N ASN A 173 9.48 29.90 15.08
CA ASN A 173 9.76 29.75 13.67
C ASN A 173 10.60 28.49 13.44
N ILE A 174 10.06 27.51 12.71
CA ILE A 174 10.72 26.22 12.44
C ILE A 174 11.52 26.20 11.13
N GLY A 175 11.71 27.37 10.49
CA GLY A 175 12.43 27.49 9.24
C GLY A 175 11.76 26.75 8.07
N ASN A 176 12.52 26.47 7.02
CA ASN A 176 12.03 25.76 5.83
C ASN A 176 12.05 24.25 6.05
N GLN A 177 10.87 23.66 6.18
CA GLN A 177 10.74 22.21 6.35
C GLN A 177 10.99 21.48 5.03
N ARG A 178 11.74 20.37 5.10
CA ARG A 178 11.95 19.49 3.96
C ARG A 178 10.76 18.55 3.79
N ILE A 179 10.41 18.29 2.54
CA ILE A 179 9.46 17.21 2.22
C ILE A 179 10.18 15.88 2.43
N HIS A 180 9.57 15.00 3.21
CA HIS A 180 10.08 13.65 3.45
C HIS A 180 8.99 12.62 3.21
N ALA A 181 9.24 11.70 2.29
CA ALA A 181 8.24 10.74 1.85
C ALA A 181 7.83 9.76 2.95
N HIS A 182 8.71 9.42 3.86
CA HIS A 182 8.42 8.47 4.93
C HIS A 182 7.72 9.11 6.15
N GLY A 183 7.70 10.43 6.22
CA GLY A 183 6.93 11.16 7.22
C GLY A 183 7.28 10.92 8.67
N GLN A 184 8.47 10.47 8.97
CA GLN A 184 8.94 10.33 10.35
C GLN A 184 9.25 11.70 10.98
N ALA A 185 9.22 11.79 12.32
CA ALA A 185 9.38 13.04 13.04
C ALA A 185 10.73 13.76 12.82
N TRP A 186 11.77 13.05 12.37
CA TRP A 186 13.05 13.65 12.10
C TRP A 186 13.06 14.73 10.98
N PRO A 187 12.19 14.73 9.97
CA PRO A 187 12.11 15.84 9.04
C PRO A 187 11.81 17.18 9.71
N LEU A 188 11.00 17.17 10.78
CA LEU A 188 10.70 18.38 11.54
C LEU A 188 11.96 18.97 12.20
N ILE A 189 12.85 18.12 12.71
CA ILE A 189 14.08 18.53 13.41
C ILE A 189 15.32 18.56 12.51
N ALA A 190 15.19 18.16 11.23
CA ALA A 190 16.32 18.09 10.30
C ALA A 190 16.99 19.46 10.08
N ASN A 191 16.24 20.56 10.28
CA ASN A 191 16.72 21.94 10.18
C ASN A 191 16.71 22.68 11.52
N LEU A 192 16.87 21.99 12.63
CA LEU A 192 16.82 22.59 13.98
C LEU A 192 17.71 23.82 14.14
N ALA A 193 18.83 23.89 13.41
CA ALA A 193 19.73 25.03 13.40
C ALA A 193 19.11 26.32 12.79
N GLU A 194 18.01 26.18 12.05
CA GLU A 194 17.27 27.31 11.44
C GLU A 194 16.15 27.83 12.37
N TRP A 195 15.88 27.13 13.48
CA TRP A 195 14.79 27.49 14.37
C TRP A 195 15.11 28.74 15.16
N SER A 196 14.12 29.61 15.32
CA SER A 196 14.23 30.83 16.07
C SER A 196 12.93 31.18 16.78
N TRP A 197 13.03 31.99 17.82
CA TRP A 197 11.89 32.63 18.47
C TRP A 197 11.69 34.05 17.92
N GLU A 198 10.44 34.35 17.59
CA GLU A 198 10.02 35.74 17.26
C GLU A 198 9.71 36.55 18.52
#